data_cb06945eb68344995df3248587e5bbf1
#
_entry.id   cb06945eb68344995df3248587e5bbf1
#
_cell.length_a   1.000
_cell.length_b   1.000
_cell.length_c   1.000
_cell.angle_alpha   90.00
_cell.angle_beta   90.00
_cell.angle_gamma   90.00
#
_symmetry.space_group_name_H-M   'P 1'
#
loop_
_entity.id
_entity.type
_entity.pdbx_description
1 polymer ?
#
loop_
_entity_poly.entity_id
_entity_poly.type
_entity_poly.pdbx_seq_one_letter_code
_entity_poly.pdbx_strand_id
1 'polypeptide(L)'
;MNILLATDGTKYGEAAAEMLGKFNLSDGDAVKIINVVDMAVPLAIDIYGSYLPDTTVLENAARESAGKVVDDTIAKLRGFFGETSVDISSDILFGSPDGRIVETAEEMGADLIVIGSHGYKRWERLLLGSVSDSVVHHAPCSVMVVRSPLA
;
A
#
# COMPACT_ATOMS: atom_id res chain seq x y z
N MET A 1 3.11 -15.66 -11.36
CA MET A 1 2.58 -15.29 -10.03
C MET A 1 2.18 -13.82 -10.06
N ASN A 2 0.99 -13.52 -9.54
CA ASN A 2 0.48 -12.14 -9.43
C ASN A 2 0.63 -11.66 -7.98
N ILE A 3 1.43 -10.63 -7.76
CA ILE A 3 1.74 -10.10 -6.43
C ILE A 3 1.19 -8.70 -6.28
N LEU A 4 0.47 -8.44 -5.19
CA LEU A 4 0.00 -7.12 -4.81
C LEU A 4 0.88 -6.59 -3.66
N LEU A 5 1.58 -5.50 -3.88
CA LEU A 5 2.34 -4.78 -2.85
C LEU A 5 1.57 -3.53 -2.43
N ALA A 6 1.16 -3.49 -1.18
CA ALA A 6 0.55 -2.29 -0.58
C ALA A 6 1.60 -1.51 0.22
N THR A 7 1.79 -0.24 -0.11
CA THR A 7 2.75 0.63 0.56
C THR A 7 2.15 1.99 0.87
N ASP A 8 2.47 2.55 2.02
CA ASP A 8 2.08 3.88 2.46
C ASP A 8 3.27 4.85 2.58
N GLY A 9 4.46 4.41 2.17
CA GLY A 9 5.71 5.19 2.28
C GLY A 9 6.31 5.23 3.67
N THR A 10 5.73 4.54 4.64
CA THR A 10 6.36 4.38 5.96
C THR A 10 7.49 3.34 5.89
N LYS A 11 8.35 3.32 6.93
CA LYS A 11 9.40 2.29 7.05
C LYS A 11 8.88 0.85 6.97
N TYR A 12 7.62 0.62 7.29
CA TYR A 12 6.98 -0.70 7.19
C TYR A 12 6.62 -1.05 5.74
N GLY A 13 6.11 -0.08 4.98
CA GLY A 13 5.89 -0.22 3.55
C GLY A 13 7.20 -0.39 2.78
N GLU A 14 8.23 0.35 3.17
CA GLU A 14 9.58 0.17 2.61
C GLU A 14 10.15 -1.21 2.90
N ALA A 15 10.01 -1.72 4.13
CA ALA A 15 10.44 -3.06 4.49
C ALA A 15 9.68 -4.14 3.70
N ALA A 16 8.41 -3.92 3.39
CA ALA A 16 7.62 -4.81 2.54
C ALA A 16 8.19 -4.86 1.11
N ALA A 17 8.52 -3.72 0.53
CA ALA A 17 9.15 -3.64 -0.79
C ALA A 17 10.54 -4.32 -0.81
N GLU A 18 11.35 -4.10 0.22
CA GLU A 18 12.67 -4.74 0.37
C GLU A 18 12.56 -6.26 0.52
N MET A 19 11.56 -6.74 1.27
CA MET A 19 11.32 -8.18 1.40
C MET A 19 10.91 -8.79 0.07
N LEU A 20 10.02 -8.13 -0.68
CA LEU A 20 9.63 -8.56 -2.01
C LEU A 20 10.83 -8.59 -2.98
N GLY A 21 11.73 -7.63 -2.87
CA GLY A 21 12.97 -7.57 -3.66
C GLY A 21 13.91 -8.76 -3.48
N LYS A 22 13.73 -9.55 -2.42
CA LYS A 22 14.49 -10.79 -2.17
C LYS A 22 13.90 -12.01 -2.87
N PHE A 23 12.72 -11.87 -3.48
CA PHE A 23 12.09 -12.97 -4.20
C PHE A 23 12.78 -13.16 -5.53
N ASN A 24 12.94 -14.41 -5.93
CA ASN A 24 13.45 -14.77 -7.23
C ASN A 24 12.29 -14.78 -8.25
N LEU A 25 11.86 -13.57 -8.66
CA LEU A 25 10.82 -13.42 -9.65
C LEU A 25 11.40 -13.60 -11.06
N SER A 26 10.59 -14.10 -11.96
CA SER A 26 10.97 -14.45 -13.32
C SER A 26 10.01 -13.84 -14.35
N ASP A 27 10.31 -14.06 -15.62
CA ASP A 27 9.46 -13.66 -16.72
C ASP A 27 8.05 -14.26 -16.59
N GLY A 28 7.04 -13.42 -16.69
CA GLY A 28 5.65 -13.79 -16.51
C GLY A 28 5.12 -13.57 -15.08
N ASP A 29 5.99 -13.21 -14.13
CA ASP A 29 5.54 -12.71 -12.84
C ASP A 29 5.15 -11.23 -12.93
N ALA A 30 4.12 -10.84 -12.19
CA ALA A 30 3.60 -9.48 -12.16
C ALA A 30 3.54 -8.95 -10.73
N VAL A 31 3.94 -7.70 -10.56
CA VAL A 31 3.85 -6.96 -9.30
C VAL A 31 3.00 -5.71 -9.53
N LYS A 32 1.89 -5.62 -8.84
CA LYS A 32 1.09 -4.40 -8.77
C LYS A 32 1.36 -3.69 -7.45
N ILE A 33 1.77 -2.42 -7.54
CA ILE A 33 2.02 -1.56 -6.37
C ILE A 33 0.81 -0.67 -6.18
N ILE A 34 0.26 -0.62 -4.98
CA ILE A 34 -0.80 0.32 -4.64
C ILE A 34 -0.44 1.16 -3.42
N ASN A 35 -0.83 2.42 -3.48
CA ASN A 35 -0.93 3.30 -2.33
C ASN A 35 -2.40 3.69 -2.18
N VAL A 36 -2.97 3.48 -1.01
CA VAL A 36 -4.35 3.85 -0.72
C VAL A 36 -4.34 5.09 0.17
N VAL A 37 -4.90 6.18 -0.36
CA VAL A 37 -5.10 7.41 0.40
C VAL A 37 -6.37 7.26 1.22
N ASP A 38 -6.22 7.23 2.54
CA ASP A 38 -7.35 7.20 3.46
C ASP A 38 -8.00 8.58 3.51
N MET A 39 -9.12 8.71 2.82
CA MET A 39 -9.99 9.88 2.84
C MET A 39 -10.92 9.86 4.07
N ALA A 40 -10.41 9.52 5.23
CA ALA A 40 -11.10 9.86 6.47
C ALA A 40 -11.16 11.40 6.54
N VAL A 41 -12.11 11.96 5.80
CA VAL A 41 -12.46 13.38 5.89
C VAL A 41 -12.78 13.61 7.36
N PRO A 42 -12.07 14.51 8.06
CA PRO A 42 -12.65 15.07 9.25
C PRO A 42 -13.96 15.72 8.77
N LEU A 43 -15.09 15.09 9.05
CA LEU A 43 -16.36 15.79 9.09
C LEU A 43 -16.23 16.79 10.24
N ALA A 44 -15.46 17.84 10.03
CA ALA A 44 -15.67 19.08 10.71
C ALA A 44 -17.03 19.57 10.20
N ILE A 45 -18.08 19.02 10.79
CA ILE A 45 -19.39 19.65 10.73
C ILE A 45 -19.16 20.99 11.41
N ASP A 46 -18.87 22.00 10.61
CA ASP A 46 -18.91 23.36 11.07
C ASP A 46 -20.40 23.67 11.34
N ILE A 47 -20.76 23.54 12.63
CA ILE A 47 -22.08 23.92 13.13
C ILE A 47 -22.38 25.42 12.89
N TYR A 48 -21.46 26.16 12.34
CA TYR A 48 -21.60 27.60 12.02
C TYR A 48 -21.70 27.93 10.54
N GLY A 49 -21.79 26.93 9.65
CA GLY A 49 -22.19 27.14 8.24
C GLY A 49 -21.21 27.94 7.38
N SER A 50 -19.95 28.02 7.72
CA SER A 50 -18.99 28.77 6.94
C SER A 50 -17.83 27.90 6.45
N TYR A 51 -17.76 27.80 5.11
CA TYR A 51 -16.63 27.37 4.32
C TYR A 51 -16.15 25.93 4.57
N LEU A 52 -16.69 24.99 3.82
CA LEU A 52 -15.99 23.74 3.54
C LEU A 52 -14.68 24.10 2.80
N PRO A 53 -13.50 23.76 3.34
CA PRO A 53 -12.27 23.94 2.58
C PRO A 53 -12.37 23.16 1.28
N ASP A 54 -11.84 23.74 0.20
CA ASP A 54 -11.79 23.09 -1.11
C ASP A 54 -11.00 21.77 -0.97
N THR A 55 -11.72 20.65 -0.90
CA THR A 55 -11.16 19.32 -0.75
C THR A 55 -10.27 18.92 -1.93
N THR A 56 -10.45 19.55 -3.08
CA THR A 56 -9.67 19.33 -4.30
C THR A 56 -8.17 19.61 -4.09
N VAL A 57 -7.83 20.65 -3.35
CA VAL A 57 -6.42 20.99 -3.06
C VAL A 57 -5.78 19.92 -2.18
N LEU A 58 -6.50 19.45 -1.16
CA LEU A 58 -6.02 18.38 -0.26
C LEU A 58 -5.92 17.03 -1.00
N GLU A 59 -6.88 16.73 -1.84
CA GLU A 59 -6.87 15.52 -2.66
C GLU A 59 -5.71 15.51 -3.64
N ASN A 60 -5.44 16.63 -4.32
CA ASN A 60 -4.32 16.77 -5.25
C ASN A 60 -2.98 16.64 -4.52
N ALA A 61 -2.82 17.26 -3.36
CA ALA A 61 -1.62 17.15 -2.54
C ALA A 61 -1.40 15.70 -2.06
N ALA A 62 -2.46 15.02 -1.63
CA ALA A 62 -2.41 13.63 -1.20
C ALA A 62 -2.06 12.70 -2.37
N ARG A 63 -2.62 12.95 -3.55
CA ARG A 63 -2.32 12.19 -4.78
C ARG A 63 -0.85 12.38 -5.20
N GLU A 64 -0.33 13.60 -5.15
CA GLU A 64 1.06 13.88 -5.47
C GLU A 64 2.02 13.17 -4.50
N SER A 65 1.75 13.24 -3.22
CA SER A 65 2.51 12.54 -2.18
C SER A 65 2.49 11.02 -2.38
N ALA A 66 1.32 10.46 -2.65
CA ALA A 66 1.15 9.03 -2.92
C ALA A 66 1.88 8.61 -4.22
N GLY A 67 1.84 9.45 -5.25
CA GLY A 67 2.57 9.25 -6.51
C GLY A 67 4.06 9.13 -6.29
N LYS A 68 4.64 10.00 -5.46
CA LYS A 68 6.06 9.93 -5.11
C LYS A 68 6.43 8.62 -4.41
N VAL A 69 5.62 8.19 -3.45
CA VAL A 69 5.82 6.91 -2.75
C VAL A 69 5.81 5.74 -3.75
N VAL A 70 4.87 5.74 -4.66
CA VAL A 70 4.74 4.69 -5.68
C VAL A 70 5.94 4.70 -6.63
N ASP A 71 6.33 5.87 -7.14
CA ASP A 71 7.47 6.01 -8.05
C ASP A 71 8.79 5.56 -7.40
N ASP A 72 9.03 5.95 -6.16
CA ASP A 72 10.20 5.54 -5.38
C ASP A 72 10.20 4.01 -5.17
N THR A 73 9.04 3.42 -4.93
CA THR A 73 8.87 1.97 -4.75
C THR A 73 9.13 1.22 -6.07
N ILE A 74 8.63 1.72 -7.19
CA ILE A 74 8.90 1.15 -8.53
C ILE A 74 10.41 1.16 -8.81
N ALA A 75 11.07 2.31 -8.59
CA ALA A 75 12.50 2.43 -8.80
C ALA A 75 13.29 1.44 -7.95
N LYS A 76 12.90 1.28 -6.68
CA LYS A 76 13.52 0.32 -5.75
C LYS A 76 13.36 -1.11 -6.26
N LEU A 77 12.16 -1.54 -6.64
CA LEU A 77 11.90 -2.89 -7.15
C LEU A 77 12.62 -3.17 -8.47
N ARG A 78 12.67 -2.22 -9.37
CA ARG A 78 13.45 -2.36 -10.63
C ARG A 78 14.93 -2.54 -10.34
N GLY A 79 15.47 -1.88 -9.31
CA GLY A 79 16.83 -2.09 -8.85
C GLY A 79 17.09 -3.51 -8.34
N PHE A 80 16.12 -4.13 -7.67
CA PHE A 80 16.24 -5.51 -7.18
C PHE A 80 16.08 -6.56 -8.28
N PHE A 81 15.11 -6.37 -9.18
CA PHE A 81 14.82 -7.37 -10.20
C PHE A 81 15.73 -7.27 -11.43
N GLY A 82 16.48 -6.18 -11.58
CA GLY A 82 17.45 -6.00 -12.65
C GLY A 82 16.80 -6.06 -14.05
N GLU A 83 17.36 -6.87 -14.93
CA GLU A 83 16.90 -7.03 -16.32
C GLU A 83 15.80 -8.07 -16.51
N THR A 84 15.24 -8.62 -15.43
CA THR A 84 14.13 -9.57 -15.52
C THR A 84 12.88 -8.87 -16.05
N SER A 85 12.11 -9.58 -16.90
CA SER A 85 10.87 -9.07 -17.48
C SER A 85 9.68 -9.22 -16.53
N VAL A 86 9.87 -8.83 -15.26
CA VAL A 86 8.76 -8.73 -14.31
C VAL A 86 7.89 -7.54 -14.68
N ASP A 87 6.59 -7.79 -14.86
CA ASP A 87 5.63 -6.73 -15.13
C ASP A 87 5.33 -5.94 -13.85
N ILE A 88 5.70 -4.66 -13.83
CA ILE A 88 5.46 -3.78 -12.68
C ILE A 88 4.44 -2.72 -13.09
N SER A 89 3.29 -2.74 -12.43
CA SER A 89 2.23 -1.74 -12.56
C SER A 89 1.92 -1.07 -11.23
N SER A 90 1.19 0.04 -11.28
CA SER A 90 0.85 0.77 -10.05
C SER A 90 -0.45 1.54 -10.16
N ASP A 91 -1.10 1.72 -9.01
CA ASP A 91 -2.27 2.58 -8.85
C ASP A 91 -2.23 3.36 -7.54
N ILE A 92 -2.85 4.54 -7.57
CA ILE A 92 -3.17 5.33 -6.38
C ILE A 92 -4.68 5.27 -6.19
N LEU A 93 -5.10 4.72 -5.07
CA LEU A 93 -6.50 4.49 -4.75
C LEU A 93 -6.93 5.36 -3.58
N PHE A 94 -8.22 5.66 -3.52
CA PHE A 94 -8.83 6.42 -2.44
C PHE A 94 -9.89 5.58 -1.74
N GLY A 95 -9.97 5.71 -0.42
CA GLY A 95 -10.95 5.02 0.40
C GLY A 95 -10.34 4.34 1.62
N SER A 96 -11.02 3.30 2.12
CA SER A 96 -10.51 2.49 3.22
C SER A 96 -9.37 1.60 2.75
N PRO A 97 -8.16 1.71 3.33
CA PRO A 97 -7.00 0.97 2.85
C PRO A 97 -7.19 -0.54 2.82
N ASP A 98 -7.74 -1.13 3.87
CA ASP A 98 -7.97 -2.57 3.95
C ASP A 98 -8.96 -3.07 2.90
N GLY A 99 -10.08 -2.39 2.73
CA GLY A 99 -11.09 -2.72 1.72
C GLY A 99 -10.52 -2.61 0.30
N ARG A 100 -9.80 -1.53 -0.01
CA ARG A 100 -9.22 -1.32 -1.34
C ARG A 100 -8.11 -2.32 -1.67
N ILE A 101 -7.34 -2.75 -0.68
CA ILE A 101 -6.32 -3.80 -0.87
C ILE A 101 -6.98 -5.13 -1.21
N VAL A 102 -8.00 -5.54 -0.45
CA VAL A 102 -8.71 -6.80 -0.67
C VAL A 102 -9.42 -6.80 -2.04
N GLU A 103 -10.14 -5.73 -2.36
CA GLU A 103 -10.82 -5.55 -3.65
C GLU A 103 -9.83 -5.63 -4.82
N THR A 104 -8.71 -4.93 -4.74
CA THR A 104 -7.68 -4.97 -5.79
C THR A 104 -7.07 -6.37 -5.95
N ALA A 105 -6.86 -7.08 -4.84
CA ALA A 105 -6.34 -8.45 -4.87
C ALA A 105 -7.33 -9.40 -5.58
N GLU A 106 -8.63 -9.25 -5.33
CA GLU A 106 -9.68 -10.02 -6.02
C GLU A 106 -9.70 -9.71 -7.52
N GLU A 107 -9.75 -8.42 -7.88
CA GLU A 107 -9.84 -7.96 -9.28
C GLU A 107 -8.66 -8.42 -10.14
N MET A 108 -7.45 -8.40 -9.59
CA MET A 108 -6.26 -8.82 -10.34
C MET A 108 -5.97 -10.33 -10.26
N GLY A 109 -6.73 -11.08 -9.48
CA GLY A 109 -6.42 -12.48 -9.20
C GLY A 109 -5.06 -12.67 -8.55
N ALA A 110 -4.80 -11.93 -7.47
CA ALA A 110 -3.52 -11.98 -6.78
C ALA A 110 -3.29 -13.36 -6.14
N ASP A 111 -2.06 -13.83 -6.24
CA ASP A 111 -1.57 -15.04 -5.55
C ASP A 111 -1.02 -14.71 -4.16
N LEU A 112 -0.50 -13.47 -4.02
CA LEU A 112 0.14 -12.99 -2.80
C LEU A 112 -0.09 -11.50 -2.61
N ILE A 113 -0.49 -11.13 -1.38
CA ILE A 113 -0.43 -9.73 -0.92
C ILE A 113 0.80 -9.57 -0.03
N VAL A 114 1.60 -8.53 -0.27
CA VAL A 114 2.74 -8.14 0.58
C VAL A 114 2.42 -6.79 1.20
N ILE A 115 2.47 -6.71 2.52
CA ILE A 115 2.08 -5.52 3.29
C ILE A 115 2.97 -5.35 4.51
N GLY A 116 3.23 -4.11 4.91
CA GLY A 116 3.90 -3.80 6.18
C GLY A 116 3.01 -4.11 7.39
N SER A 117 3.62 -4.47 8.50
CA SER A 117 2.89 -4.83 9.73
C SER A 117 2.15 -3.67 10.38
N HIS A 118 2.55 -2.42 10.11
CA HIS A 118 1.95 -1.20 10.61
C HIS A 118 1.93 -0.12 9.54
N GLY A 119 1.06 0.89 9.71
CA GLY A 119 1.06 2.09 8.91
C GLY A 119 1.49 3.31 9.75
N TYR A 120 0.96 4.49 9.41
CA TYR A 120 1.25 5.75 10.09
C TYR A 120 0.86 5.78 11.58
N LYS A 121 -0.16 5.00 11.99
CA LYS A 121 -0.64 4.96 13.38
C LYS A 121 0.09 3.86 14.14
N ARG A 122 1.02 4.26 14.99
CA ARG A 122 1.79 3.37 15.87
C ARG A 122 0.95 2.98 17.09
N TRP A 123 0.67 1.68 17.27
CA TRP A 123 0.34 1.12 18.56
C TRP A 123 0.93 -0.28 18.72
N GLU A 124 1.70 -0.45 19.79
CA GLU A 124 2.27 -1.64 20.43
C GLU A 124 2.98 -2.71 19.58
N ARG A 125 4.16 -3.08 20.04
CA ARG A 125 5.15 -3.98 19.43
C ARG A 125 4.69 -5.42 19.19
N LEU A 126 3.50 -5.80 19.64
CA LEU A 126 3.04 -7.19 19.63
C LEU A 126 1.84 -7.46 18.71
N LEU A 127 1.13 -6.42 18.26
CA LEU A 127 -0.07 -6.57 17.46
C LEU A 127 0.18 -6.12 16.01
N LEU A 128 -0.60 -6.66 15.09
CA LEU A 128 -0.68 -6.16 13.72
C LEU A 128 -1.38 -4.80 13.74
N GLY A 129 -1.03 -3.93 12.78
CA GLY A 129 -1.80 -2.71 12.54
C GLY A 129 -3.20 -3.04 12.03
N SER A 130 -4.14 -2.11 12.19
CA SER A 130 -5.55 -2.32 11.83
C SER A 130 -5.74 -2.74 10.37
N VAL A 131 -4.98 -2.15 9.45
CA VAL A 131 -5.05 -2.49 8.01
C VAL A 131 -4.50 -3.89 7.77
N SER A 132 -3.29 -4.20 8.24
CA SER A 132 -2.69 -5.53 8.05
C SER A 132 -3.50 -6.64 8.70
N ASP A 133 -4.07 -6.40 9.89
CA ASP A 133 -4.95 -7.36 10.57
C ASP A 133 -6.22 -7.63 9.74
N SER A 134 -6.89 -6.59 9.28
CA SER A 134 -8.08 -6.71 8.44
C SER A 134 -7.79 -7.42 7.12
N VAL A 135 -6.68 -7.08 6.46
CA VAL A 135 -6.26 -7.75 5.21
C VAL A 135 -6.02 -9.23 5.42
N VAL A 136 -5.32 -9.62 6.49
CA VAL A 136 -5.09 -11.05 6.81
C VAL A 136 -6.40 -11.83 6.95
N HIS A 137 -7.42 -11.21 7.55
CA HIS A 137 -8.72 -11.87 7.77
C HIS A 137 -9.59 -11.96 6.51
N HIS A 138 -9.46 -11.01 5.58
CA HIS A 138 -10.40 -10.88 4.44
C HIS A 138 -9.76 -11.14 3.07
N ALA A 139 -8.45 -11.32 2.99
CA ALA A 139 -7.77 -11.52 1.71
C ALA A 139 -8.23 -12.78 0.98
N PRO A 140 -8.38 -12.71 -0.37
CA PRO A 140 -8.74 -13.87 -1.19
C PRO A 140 -7.56 -14.83 -1.46
N CYS A 141 -6.36 -14.47 -1.01
CA CYS A 141 -5.10 -15.17 -1.30
C CYS A 141 -4.16 -15.14 -0.10
N SER A 142 -2.95 -15.66 -0.26
CA SER A 142 -1.90 -15.60 0.76
C SER A 142 -1.51 -14.17 1.08
N VAL A 143 -1.19 -13.91 2.35
CA VAL A 143 -0.75 -12.58 2.82
C VAL A 143 0.59 -12.71 3.53
N MET A 144 1.55 -11.92 3.09
CA MET A 144 2.83 -11.74 3.77
C MET A 144 2.83 -10.42 4.49
N VAL A 145 2.87 -10.47 5.81
CA VAL A 145 3.01 -9.29 6.67
C VAL A 145 4.47 -9.11 7.04
N VAL A 146 5.07 -8.02 6.60
CA VAL A 146 6.48 -7.73 6.81
C VAL A 146 6.66 -6.81 8.00
N ARG A 147 7.48 -7.23 8.95
CA ARG A 147 7.88 -6.41 10.09
C ARG A 147 9.14 -5.63 9.72
N SER A 148 9.14 -4.32 10.01
CA SER A 148 10.38 -3.56 9.93
C SER A 148 11.35 -4.04 11.02
N PRO A 149 12.64 -4.21 10.73
CA PRO A 149 13.61 -4.45 11.77
C PRO A 149 13.51 -3.36 12.85
N LEU A 150 13.61 -3.76 14.10
CA LEU A 150 13.71 -2.81 15.19
C LEU A 150 15.04 -2.06 15.02
N ALA A 151 14.93 -0.80 14.63
CA ALA A 151 16.06 0.09 14.69
C ALA A 151 16.25 0.57 16.12
#